data_4eab7374c92c2606b883e9251dc5958b
#
_entry.id   4eab7374c92c2606b883e9251dc5958b
#
_cell.length_a   1.000
_cell.length_b   1.000
_cell.length_c   1.000
_cell.angle_alpha   90.00
_cell.angle_beta   90.00
_cell.angle_gamma   90.00
#
_symmetry.space_group_name_H-M   'P 1'
#
loop_
_entity.id
_entity.type
_entity.pdbx_description
1 polymer ?
#
loop_
_entity_poly.entity_id
_entity_poly.type
_entity_poly.pdbx_seq_one_letter_code
_entity_poly.pdbx_strand_id
1 'polypeptide(L)'
;MKSVDESGKNILVVEGNHEGLVTKCNDGELVGAAERYAAVLQGLEKNMQITITRPHFSNDPAPPVHWQDIDGVVFTGSGVYWSADEDEAAPARKIMEAAFKSSMPVFGSCYGMQLGVAVLGGRIRANPLGSEIAIARDIQINDAGEKHALYKNKPTLFDALCMHRDEVQHTGHAIDILSGNS
;
A
#
# COMPACT_ATOMS: atom_id res chain seq x y z
N MET A 1 -26.34 -3.47 23.97
CA MET A 1 -25.72 -2.47 23.08
C MET A 1 -24.26 -2.36 23.53
N LYS A 2 -23.31 -2.83 22.72
CA LYS A 2 -21.89 -2.56 23.00
C LYS A 2 -21.69 -1.06 22.76
N SER A 3 -21.13 -0.34 23.73
CA SER A 3 -20.66 1.03 23.55
C SER A 3 -19.75 1.06 22.32
N VAL A 4 -20.07 1.89 21.35
CA VAL A 4 -19.13 2.22 20.26
C VAL A 4 -17.96 2.86 20.96
N ASP A 5 -16.79 2.23 20.83
CA ASP A 5 -15.54 2.79 21.34
C ASP A 5 -15.29 4.09 20.53
N GLU A 6 -15.45 5.23 21.19
CA GLU A 6 -15.26 6.56 20.58
C GLU A 6 -13.77 6.90 20.42
N SER A 7 -12.86 6.02 20.83
CA SER A 7 -11.43 6.18 20.57
C SER A 7 -11.18 5.99 19.06
N GLY A 8 -10.71 7.03 18.40
CA GLY A 8 -10.36 6.97 16.98
C GLY A 8 -9.28 5.93 16.72
N LYS A 9 -9.28 5.34 15.53
CA LYS A 9 -8.25 4.38 15.09
C LYS A 9 -6.92 5.08 14.80
N ASN A 10 -5.83 4.47 15.25
CA ASN A 10 -4.47 4.95 14.98
C ASN A 10 -3.89 4.23 13.78
N ILE A 11 -3.67 4.93 12.68
CA ILE A 11 -3.14 4.38 11.44
C ILE A 11 -1.75 4.94 11.15
N LEU A 12 -0.82 4.04 10.90
CA LEU A 12 0.50 4.38 10.38
C LEU A 12 0.44 4.41 8.86
N VAL A 13 0.77 5.53 8.25
CA VAL A 13 0.92 5.66 6.78
C VAL A 13 2.41 5.71 6.45
N VAL A 14 2.85 4.78 5.61
CA VAL A 14 4.24 4.63 5.18
C VAL A 14 4.38 5.19 3.77
N GLU A 15 5.15 6.28 3.62
CA GLU A 15 5.46 6.90 2.32
C GLU A 15 6.38 5.98 1.50
N GLY A 16 5.96 5.64 0.29
CA GLY A 16 6.74 4.83 -0.64
C GLY A 16 7.79 5.60 -1.44
N ASN A 17 7.66 6.93 -1.53
CA ASN A 17 8.59 7.76 -2.29
C ASN A 17 9.82 8.14 -1.46
N HIS A 18 10.93 8.42 -2.15
CA HIS A 18 12.09 9.07 -1.52
C HIS A 18 11.92 10.60 -1.51
N GLU A 19 12.72 11.28 -0.69
CA GLU A 19 12.65 12.72 -0.44
C GLU A 19 12.58 13.56 -1.73
N GLY A 20 13.42 13.26 -2.73
CA GLY A 20 13.46 14.02 -3.97
C GLY A 20 12.16 13.96 -4.80
N LEU A 21 11.39 12.87 -4.71
CA LEU A 21 10.09 12.77 -5.38
C LEU A 21 9.00 13.55 -4.64
N VAL A 22 8.98 13.48 -3.32
CA VAL A 22 8.00 14.22 -2.51
C VAL A 22 8.23 15.72 -2.61
N THR A 23 9.48 16.18 -2.54
CA THR A 23 9.81 17.60 -2.71
C THR A 23 9.39 18.13 -4.08
N LYS A 24 9.58 17.35 -5.15
CA LYS A 24 9.11 17.72 -6.49
C LYS A 24 7.59 17.82 -6.58
N CYS A 25 6.88 16.95 -5.85
CA CYS A 25 5.42 17.00 -5.81
C CYS A 25 4.89 18.19 -4.98
N ASN A 26 5.69 18.74 -4.06
CA ASN A 26 5.31 19.85 -3.19
C ASN A 26 5.68 21.24 -3.76
N ASP A 27 6.37 21.33 -4.90
CA ASP A 27 6.74 22.58 -5.56
C ASP A 27 5.50 23.30 -6.13
N GLY A 28 4.62 23.70 -5.23
CA GLY A 28 3.55 24.65 -5.49
C GLY A 28 2.13 24.16 -5.26
N GLU A 29 1.76 22.88 -5.45
CA GLU A 29 0.36 22.45 -5.30
C GLU A 29 0.13 20.95 -5.04
N LEU A 30 1.13 20.09 -5.16
CA LEU A 30 0.93 18.66 -5.01
C LEU A 30 1.44 18.17 -3.66
N VAL A 31 0.55 17.56 -2.91
CA VAL A 31 0.85 16.86 -1.63
C VAL A 31 1.46 15.49 -1.93
N GLY A 32 2.39 15.02 -1.11
CA GLY A 32 2.98 13.68 -1.20
C GLY A 32 1.94 12.56 -1.16
N ALA A 33 2.37 11.34 -1.44
CA ALA A 33 1.46 10.20 -1.45
C ALA A 33 0.87 9.94 -0.05
N ALA A 34 1.70 10.00 0.99
CA ALA A 34 1.24 9.75 2.36
C ALA A 34 0.19 10.76 2.83
N GLU A 35 0.36 12.04 2.53
CA GLU A 35 -0.60 13.08 2.88
C GLU A 35 -1.94 12.90 2.17
N ARG A 36 -1.92 12.43 0.90
CA ARG A 36 -3.15 12.12 0.17
C ARG A 36 -3.89 10.94 0.78
N TYR A 37 -3.18 9.88 1.14
CA TYR A 37 -3.78 8.74 1.84
C TYR A 37 -4.34 9.16 3.21
N ALA A 38 -3.60 9.96 3.97
CA ALA A 38 -4.07 10.49 5.25
C ALA A 38 -5.37 11.29 5.09
N ALA A 39 -5.45 12.18 4.10
CA ALA A 39 -6.64 12.98 3.83
C ALA A 39 -7.86 12.11 3.46
N VAL A 40 -7.66 11.05 2.62
CA VAL A 40 -8.72 10.12 2.26
C VAL A 40 -9.22 9.35 3.50
N LEU A 41 -8.30 8.81 4.30
CA LEU A 41 -8.63 8.05 5.51
C LEU A 41 -9.40 8.90 6.53
N GLN A 42 -8.95 10.13 6.78
CA GLN A 42 -9.65 11.08 7.65
C GLN A 42 -11.00 11.53 7.09
N GLY A 43 -11.14 11.53 5.76
CA GLY A 43 -12.42 11.77 5.10
C GLY A 43 -13.42 10.65 5.31
N LEU A 44 -12.95 9.39 5.43
CA LEU A 44 -13.77 8.22 5.70
C LEU A 44 -14.14 8.11 7.19
N GLU A 45 -13.20 8.41 8.08
CA GLU A 45 -13.39 8.36 9.54
C GLU A 45 -12.70 9.56 10.20
N LYS A 46 -13.49 10.53 10.64
CA LYS A 46 -13.00 11.83 11.15
C LYS A 46 -12.15 11.71 12.42
N ASN A 47 -12.39 10.71 13.25
CA ASN A 47 -11.65 10.50 14.49
C ASN A 47 -10.37 9.71 14.30
N MET A 48 -10.02 9.34 13.04
CA MET A 48 -8.82 8.60 12.73
C MET A 48 -7.57 9.43 13.00
N GLN A 49 -6.67 8.90 13.81
CA GLN A 49 -5.36 9.48 14.08
C GLN A 49 -4.37 8.93 13.05
N ILE A 50 -3.67 9.80 12.37
CA ILE A 50 -2.71 9.40 11.32
C ILE A 50 -1.29 9.78 11.74
N THR A 51 -0.41 8.81 11.75
CA THR A 51 1.04 9.02 11.84
C THR A 51 1.65 8.70 10.48
N ILE A 52 2.48 9.59 9.96
CA ILE A 52 3.20 9.38 8.70
C ILE A 52 4.65 9.06 9.01
N THR A 53 5.21 8.06 8.34
CA THR A 53 6.65 7.75 8.35
C THR A 53 7.18 7.71 6.92
N ARG A 54 8.43 8.18 6.75
CA ARG A 54 9.10 8.32 5.45
C ARG A 54 10.43 7.60 5.45
N PRO A 55 10.43 6.25 5.32
CA PRO A 55 11.61 5.43 5.52
C PRO A 55 12.77 5.73 4.56
N HIS A 56 12.51 6.40 3.45
CA HIS A 56 13.50 6.77 2.45
C HIS A 56 13.98 8.23 2.54
N PHE A 57 13.65 8.94 3.63
CA PHE A 57 14.11 10.30 3.87
C PHE A 57 15.35 10.31 4.76
N SER A 58 16.35 11.12 4.39
CA SER A 58 17.61 11.20 5.12
C SER A 58 17.44 11.77 6.53
N ASN A 59 16.47 12.65 6.73
CA ASN A 59 16.27 13.42 7.97
C ASN A 59 14.97 13.03 8.72
N ASP A 60 14.27 12.02 8.26
CA ASP A 60 13.08 11.49 8.92
C ASP A 60 13.33 9.99 9.19
N PRO A 61 14.24 9.64 10.13
CA PRO A 61 14.38 8.26 10.52
C PRO A 61 13.02 7.79 11.02
N ALA A 62 12.53 6.69 10.46
CA ALA A 62 11.26 6.10 10.86
C ALA A 62 11.19 6.09 12.40
N PRO A 63 10.23 6.80 13.01
CA PRO A 63 10.12 6.84 14.45
C PRO A 63 9.99 5.42 14.98
N PRO A 64 10.46 5.11 16.20
CA PRO A 64 10.22 3.82 16.79
C PRO A 64 8.71 3.60 16.85
N VAL A 65 8.21 2.67 16.04
CA VAL A 65 6.79 2.36 15.99
C VAL A 65 6.44 1.52 17.21
N HIS A 66 5.62 2.06 18.09
CA HIS A 66 5.01 1.29 19.19
C HIS A 66 3.80 0.56 18.63
N TRP A 67 4.02 -0.66 18.15
CA TRP A 67 2.99 -1.46 17.46
C TRP A 67 1.72 -1.67 18.26
N GLN A 68 1.79 -1.66 19.59
CA GLN A 68 0.63 -1.76 20.48
C GLN A 68 -0.32 -0.55 20.39
N ASP A 69 0.17 0.59 19.91
CA ASP A 69 -0.60 1.82 19.81
C ASP A 69 -1.14 2.04 18.38
N ILE A 70 -0.89 1.10 17.45
CA ILE A 70 -1.32 1.14 16.06
C ILE A 70 -2.43 0.13 15.80
N ASP A 71 -3.49 0.54 15.11
CA ASP A 71 -4.61 -0.31 14.69
C ASP A 71 -4.47 -0.86 13.27
N GLY A 72 -3.64 -0.25 12.44
CA GLY A 72 -3.38 -0.68 11.07
C GLY A 72 -2.31 0.13 10.37
N VAL A 73 -1.79 -0.41 9.28
CA VAL A 73 -0.71 0.20 8.50
C VAL A 73 -1.11 0.32 7.03
N VAL A 74 -0.83 1.46 6.45
CA VAL A 74 -1.05 1.73 5.02
C VAL A 74 0.28 2.04 4.35
N PHE A 75 0.64 1.26 3.34
CA PHE A 75 1.79 1.53 2.47
C PHE A 75 1.31 2.15 1.17
N THR A 76 1.85 3.30 0.82
CA THR A 76 1.43 4.03 -0.38
C THR A 76 1.99 3.41 -1.66
N GLY A 77 1.46 3.81 -2.80
CA GLY A 77 2.14 3.68 -4.07
C GLY A 77 3.39 4.55 -4.14
N SER A 78 4.23 4.31 -5.13
CA SER A 78 5.47 5.06 -5.32
C SER A 78 5.82 5.24 -6.79
N GLY A 79 6.49 6.36 -7.10
CA GLY A 79 7.11 6.62 -8.39
C GLY A 79 8.62 6.33 -8.42
N VAL A 80 9.17 5.59 -7.48
CA VAL A 80 10.57 5.21 -7.44
C VAL A 80 10.95 4.32 -8.63
N TYR A 81 12.22 4.33 -9.03
CA TYR A 81 12.72 3.58 -10.17
C TYR A 81 13.26 2.19 -9.79
N TRP A 82 13.44 1.90 -8.50
CA TRP A 82 13.81 0.57 -8.00
C TRP A 82 12.60 -0.33 -7.77
N SER A 83 12.80 -1.63 -7.79
CA SER A 83 11.76 -2.61 -7.50
C SER A 83 11.61 -2.85 -5.98
N ALA A 84 10.49 -3.44 -5.59
CA ALA A 84 10.18 -3.71 -4.18
C ALA A 84 11.11 -4.75 -3.53
N ASP A 85 11.82 -5.58 -4.32
CA ASP A 85 12.78 -6.59 -3.86
C ASP A 85 14.25 -6.13 -3.92
N GLU A 86 14.53 -4.94 -4.48
CA GLU A 86 15.88 -4.36 -4.50
C GLU A 86 16.31 -3.79 -3.13
N ASP A 87 17.60 -3.57 -2.95
CA ASP A 87 18.19 -3.13 -1.68
C ASP A 87 17.68 -1.74 -1.26
N GLU A 88 17.42 -0.86 -2.19
CA GLU A 88 16.86 0.47 -1.97
C GLU A 88 15.49 0.42 -1.25
N ALA A 89 14.73 -0.64 -1.46
CA ALA A 89 13.44 -0.84 -0.78
C ALA A 89 13.58 -1.33 0.67
N ALA A 90 14.79 -1.69 1.12
CA ALA A 90 15.01 -2.29 2.44
C ALA A 90 14.44 -1.49 3.63
N PRO A 91 14.50 -0.14 3.69
CA PRO A 91 13.90 0.61 4.79
C PRO A 91 12.40 0.39 4.91
N ALA A 92 11.65 0.43 3.80
CA ALA A 92 10.22 0.19 3.79
C ALA A 92 9.86 -1.29 4.03
N ARG A 93 10.67 -2.25 3.48
CA ARG A 93 10.50 -3.68 3.77
C ARG A 93 10.60 -4.01 5.25
N LYS A 94 11.55 -3.40 5.99
CA LYS A 94 11.69 -3.60 7.45
C LYS A 94 10.42 -3.22 8.22
N ILE A 95 9.74 -2.14 7.81
CA ILE A 95 8.47 -1.74 8.42
C ILE A 95 7.37 -2.75 8.08
N MET A 96 7.29 -3.22 6.82
CA MET A 96 6.34 -4.23 6.38
C MET A 96 6.53 -5.55 7.17
N GLU A 97 7.76 -6.02 7.29
CA GLU A 97 8.10 -7.22 8.08
C GLU A 97 7.68 -7.07 9.54
N ALA A 98 7.94 -5.91 10.14
CA ALA A 98 7.58 -5.65 11.53
C ALA A 98 6.05 -5.60 11.70
N ALA A 99 5.31 -5.00 10.77
CA ALA A 99 3.85 -4.99 10.76
C ALA A 99 3.29 -6.41 10.70
N PHE A 100 3.79 -7.26 9.79
CA PHE A 100 3.36 -8.65 9.69
C PHE A 100 3.70 -9.47 10.95
N LYS A 101 4.91 -9.31 11.52
CA LYS A 101 5.30 -9.94 12.79
C LYS A 101 4.40 -9.53 13.95
N SER A 102 3.88 -8.32 13.94
CA SER A 102 2.95 -7.80 14.94
C SER A 102 1.48 -8.13 14.63
N SER A 103 1.22 -8.93 13.57
CA SER A 103 -0.13 -9.28 13.11
C SER A 103 -1.02 -8.06 12.84
N MET A 104 -0.42 -6.94 12.43
CA MET A 104 -1.14 -5.72 12.09
C MET A 104 -1.94 -5.91 10.80
N PRO A 105 -3.18 -5.39 10.72
CA PRO A 105 -3.85 -5.20 9.44
C PRO A 105 -3.02 -4.28 8.55
N VAL A 106 -2.70 -4.73 7.33
CA VAL A 106 -1.90 -3.98 6.37
C VAL A 106 -2.69 -3.76 5.09
N PHE A 107 -2.69 -2.53 4.60
CA PHE A 107 -3.14 -2.19 3.25
C PHE A 107 -1.94 -1.69 2.45
N GLY A 108 -1.70 -2.27 1.27
CA GLY A 108 -0.67 -1.85 0.34
C GLY A 108 -1.27 -1.45 -1.01
N SER A 109 -0.94 -0.27 -1.50
CA SER A 109 -1.35 0.20 -2.82
C SER A 109 -0.17 0.14 -3.79
N CYS A 110 -0.35 -0.47 -4.96
CA CYS A 110 0.67 -0.56 -6.01
C CYS A 110 2.03 -1.02 -5.43
N TYR A 111 3.00 -0.11 -5.32
CA TYR A 111 4.31 -0.40 -4.72
C TYR A 111 4.21 -0.97 -3.29
N GLY A 112 3.30 -0.46 -2.46
CA GLY A 112 3.06 -1.01 -1.12
C GLY A 112 2.56 -2.46 -1.13
N MET A 113 1.73 -2.84 -2.10
CA MET A 113 1.32 -4.23 -2.32
C MET A 113 2.52 -5.08 -2.78
N GLN A 114 3.33 -4.56 -3.70
CA GLN A 114 4.53 -5.25 -4.18
C GLN A 114 5.55 -5.51 -3.04
N LEU A 115 5.74 -4.55 -2.12
CA LEU A 115 6.53 -4.76 -0.90
C LEU A 115 6.01 -5.92 -0.06
N GLY A 116 4.69 -5.99 0.15
CA GLY A 116 4.06 -7.09 0.87
C GLY A 116 4.31 -8.43 0.21
N VAL A 117 4.18 -8.51 -1.11
CA VAL A 117 4.48 -9.71 -1.91
C VAL A 117 5.94 -10.13 -1.75
N ALA A 118 6.89 -9.19 -1.86
CA ALA A 118 8.32 -9.47 -1.72
C ALA A 118 8.65 -10.00 -0.30
N VAL A 119 8.10 -9.38 0.75
CA VAL A 119 8.30 -9.81 2.14
C VAL A 119 7.72 -11.21 2.41
N LEU A 120 6.63 -11.57 1.75
CA LEU A 120 6.00 -12.90 1.88
C LEU A 120 6.62 -13.95 0.95
N GLY A 121 7.77 -13.65 0.33
CA GLY A 121 8.53 -14.59 -0.49
C GLY A 121 8.04 -14.71 -1.94
N GLY A 122 7.19 -13.79 -2.37
CA GLY A 122 6.84 -13.63 -3.78
C GLY A 122 7.94 -12.93 -4.57
N ARG A 123 7.71 -12.71 -5.85
CA ARG A 123 8.68 -12.07 -6.76
C ARG A 123 8.02 -11.01 -7.59
N ILE A 124 8.70 -9.88 -7.69
CA ILE A 124 8.34 -8.73 -8.51
C ILE A 124 9.27 -8.69 -9.72
N ARG A 125 8.78 -8.22 -10.85
CA ARG A 125 9.61 -7.94 -12.03
C ARG A 125 9.06 -6.74 -12.80
N ALA A 126 9.90 -6.15 -13.64
CA ALA A 126 9.41 -5.20 -14.64
C ALA A 126 8.42 -5.91 -15.58
N ASN A 127 7.30 -5.26 -15.87
CA ASN A 127 6.33 -5.81 -16.82
C ASN A 127 7.00 -5.90 -18.22
N PRO A 128 7.08 -7.09 -18.83
CA PRO A 128 7.74 -7.28 -20.13
C PRO A 128 7.06 -6.51 -21.27
N LEU A 129 5.81 -6.10 -21.10
CA LEU A 129 5.09 -5.27 -22.07
C LEU A 129 5.27 -3.76 -21.82
N GLY A 130 6.06 -3.38 -20.81
CA GLY A 130 6.27 -1.99 -20.40
C GLY A 130 5.30 -1.53 -19.32
N SER A 131 5.29 -0.22 -19.06
CA SER A 131 4.41 0.34 -18.04
C SER A 131 2.95 0.31 -18.48
N GLU A 132 2.07 -0.15 -17.63
CA GLU A 132 0.62 -0.02 -17.81
C GLU A 132 0.13 1.30 -17.22
N ILE A 133 -0.43 2.14 -18.09
CA ILE A 133 -0.92 3.47 -17.70
C ILE A 133 -2.28 3.66 -18.38
N ALA A 134 -3.30 3.90 -17.65
CA ALA A 134 -4.64 4.36 -17.95
C ALA A 134 -5.73 3.47 -17.33
N ILE A 135 -6.41 2.62 -18.09
CA ILE A 135 -7.53 1.80 -17.63
C ILE A 135 -7.20 0.33 -17.85
N ALA A 136 -7.07 -0.42 -16.77
CA ALA A 136 -7.12 -1.87 -16.80
C ALA A 136 -8.56 -2.30 -17.04
N ARG A 137 -8.79 -3.01 -18.15
CA ARG A 137 -10.12 -3.44 -18.56
C ARG A 137 -10.37 -4.89 -18.18
N ASP A 138 -11.66 -5.21 -18.09
CA ASP A 138 -12.12 -6.57 -17.91
C ASP A 138 -11.49 -7.30 -16.71
N ILE A 139 -11.28 -6.57 -15.60
CA ILE A 139 -10.81 -7.17 -14.36
C ILE A 139 -11.91 -8.07 -13.82
N GLN A 140 -11.63 -9.36 -13.74
CA GLN A 140 -12.55 -10.36 -13.25
C GLN A 140 -12.22 -10.75 -11.81
N ILE A 141 -13.23 -10.72 -10.93
CA ILE A 141 -13.15 -11.26 -9.57
C ILE A 141 -13.25 -12.79 -9.68
N ASN A 142 -12.33 -13.51 -9.02
CA ASN A 142 -12.37 -14.97 -8.98
C ASN A 142 -13.20 -15.48 -7.78
N ASP A 143 -13.34 -16.82 -7.65
CA ASP A 143 -14.13 -17.46 -6.59
C ASP A 143 -13.68 -17.07 -5.16
N ALA A 144 -12.38 -16.80 -4.96
CA ALA A 144 -11.85 -16.35 -3.67
C ALA A 144 -12.26 -14.87 -3.41
N GLY A 145 -12.17 -14.04 -4.44
CA GLY A 145 -12.56 -12.64 -4.38
C GLY A 145 -14.05 -12.44 -4.15
N GLU A 146 -14.92 -13.25 -4.77
CA GLU A 146 -16.38 -13.17 -4.57
C GLU A 146 -16.77 -13.38 -3.09
N LYS A 147 -16.01 -14.19 -2.36
CA LYS A 147 -16.22 -14.46 -0.94
C LYS A 147 -15.54 -13.45 -0.02
N HIS A 148 -14.71 -12.58 -0.56
CA HIS A 148 -13.89 -11.67 0.23
C HIS A 148 -14.62 -10.34 0.52
N ALA A 149 -14.52 -9.87 1.75
CA ALA A 149 -15.25 -8.68 2.21
C ALA A 149 -14.91 -7.41 1.42
N LEU A 150 -13.68 -7.29 0.89
CA LEU A 150 -13.25 -6.15 0.05
C LEU A 150 -14.06 -5.98 -1.24
N TYR A 151 -14.61 -7.08 -1.76
CA TYR A 151 -15.41 -7.07 -3.00
C TYR A 151 -16.91 -7.08 -2.77
N LYS A 152 -17.37 -6.95 -1.52
CA LYS A 152 -18.79 -6.88 -1.21
C LYS A 152 -19.48 -5.76 -2.01
N ASN A 153 -20.51 -6.12 -2.75
CA ASN A 153 -21.28 -5.24 -3.64
C ASN A 153 -20.51 -4.71 -4.87
N LYS A 154 -19.35 -5.26 -5.20
CA LYS A 154 -18.63 -4.90 -6.42
C LYS A 154 -19.06 -5.82 -7.55
N PRO A 155 -19.24 -5.33 -8.78
CA PRO A 155 -19.48 -6.18 -9.95
C PRO A 155 -18.35 -7.20 -10.13
N THR A 156 -18.67 -8.42 -10.56
CA THR A 156 -17.67 -9.48 -10.81
C THR A 156 -16.72 -9.15 -11.96
N LEU A 157 -17.16 -8.28 -12.87
CA LEU A 157 -16.34 -7.73 -13.95
C LEU A 157 -16.37 -6.20 -13.86
N PHE A 158 -15.19 -5.57 -13.89
CA PHE A 158 -15.06 -4.13 -13.79
C PHE A 158 -13.78 -3.61 -14.45
N ASP A 159 -13.77 -2.32 -14.74
CA ASP A 159 -12.57 -1.57 -15.16
C ASP A 159 -12.03 -0.77 -13.98
N ALA A 160 -10.71 -0.54 -13.95
CA ALA A 160 -10.08 0.30 -12.95
C ALA A 160 -8.93 1.13 -13.54
N LEU A 161 -8.67 2.29 -12.96
CA LEU A 161 -7.47 3.04 -13.27
C LEU A 161 -6.25 2.26 -12.79
N CYS A 162 -5.22 2.17 -13.63
CA CYS A 162 -3.94 1.57 -13.29
C CYS A 162 -2.79 2.46 -13.71
N MET A 163 -1.72 2.39 -12.95
CA MET A 163 -0.42 2.99 -13.28
C MET A 163 0.66 2.21 -12.54
N HIS A 164 1.35 1.33 -13.25
CA HIS A 164 2.47 0.56 -12.71
C HIS A 164 3.47 0.19 -13.79
N ARG A 165 4.74 0.07 -13.39
CA ARG A 165 5.85 -0.39 -14.21
C ARG A 165 6.11 -1.88 -13.97
N ASP A 166 6.02 -2.27 -12.72
CA ASP A 166 6.36 -3.61 -12.26
C ASP A 166 5.08 -4.41 -12.00
N GLU A 167 5.19 -5.73 -12.16
CA GLU A 167 4.11 -6.68 -11.93
C GLU A 167 4.55 -7.75 -10.93
N VAL A 168 3.58 -8.42 -10.33
CA VAL A 168 3.81 -9.61 -9.52
C VAL A 168 4.02 -10.80 -10.44
N GLN A 169 5.27 -11.29 -10.51
CA GLN A 169 5.59 -12.49 -11.28
C GLN A 169 5.13 -13.77 -10.58
N HIS A 170 5.24 -13.79 -9.26
CA HIS A 170 4.91 -14.95 -8.44
C HIS A 170 4.49 -14.50 -7.04
N THR A 171 3.36 -14.97 -6.55
CA THR A 171 2.80 -14.58 -5.24
C THR A 171 3.40 -15.32 -4.04
N GLY A 172 4.19 -16.39 -4.26
CA GLY A 172 4.54 -17.30 -3.17
C GLY A 172 3.37 -18.20 -2.78
N HIS A 173 3.40 -18.72 -1.55
CA HIS A 173 2.37 -19.67 -1.05
C HIS A 173 1.40 -19.05 -0.04
N ALA A 174 1.61 -17.80 0.34
CA ALA A 174 0.87 -17.15 1.43
C ALA A 174 -0.09 -16.04 0.95
N ILE A 175 -0.30 -15.92 -0.36
CA ILE A 175 -1.06 -14.82 -0.95
C ILE A 175 -2.12 -15.37 -1.90
N ASP A 176 -3.37 -15.00 -1.68
CA ASP A 176 -4.47 -15.29 -2.58
C ASP A 176 -4.66 -14.13 -3.56
N ILE A 177 -4.72 -14.45 -4.85
CA ILE A 177 -5.16 -13.50 -5.88
C ILE A 177 -6.69 -13.49 -5.85
N LEU A 178 -7.28 -12.31 -5.76
CA LEU A 178 -8.74 -12.14 -5.67
C LEU A 178 -9.36 -11.67 -6.98
N SER A 179 -8.59 -11.00 -7.82
CA SER A 179 -9.02 -10.53 -9.14
C SER A 179 -7.83 -10.29 -10.06
N GLY A 180 -8.07 -10.27 -11.35
CA GLY A 180 -7.08 -9.96 -12.36
C GLY A 180 -7.71 -9.85 -13.74
N ASN A 181 -6.95 -9.36 -14.71
CA ASN A 181 -7.26 -9.38 -16.13
C ASN A 181 -6.24 -10.24 -16.89
N SER A 182 -6.58 -10.61 -18.12
CA SER A 182 -5.72 -11.39 -19.02
C SER A 182 -4.72 -10.51 -19.77
#